data_71e6f609c57cc4808edee51a3b34e2cb
#
_entry.id   71e6f609c57cc4808edee51a3b34e2cb
#
_cell.length_a   1.000
_cell.length_b   1.000
_cell.length_c   1.000
_cell.angle_alpha   90.00
_cell.angle_beta   90.00
_cell.angle_gamma   90.00
#
_symmetry.space_group_name_H-M   'P 1'
#
loop_
_entity.id
_entity.type
_entity.pdbx_description
1 polymer ?
#
loop_
_entity_poly.entity_id
_entity_poly.type
_entity_poly.pdbx_seq_one_letter_code
_entity_poly.pdbx_strand_id
1 'polypeptide(L)'
;MTESKSTRKPNADGVRTLPASVSLPESLIRIAERVSARGCRLFAVGGLVRNTLLGLPVSDIDICSALTPDETIELAHEMGFKVVPKGIAFGMVEIHADGQKFEHTTFRADKYSAGGAHRPTSIQFSKTPEEDSRRRDFSVNALYCDILTREILDPSGGLPDLENRVLRTSSIDPEIVLADDGLRILRLVRFAAELQFKIDPATFACASRLCGNLRDISAERIRDELNKLLLCDIKYGSRNTEQVLNGLLLLRDIGALAVILPELSRGRGIAQKPTHHRYDVLDHALHTAAESKPMLVPRLAGLLHDVAKPVVLEKNGNMHGHDAEGEIISREIMQRLRYDNKTTDEVCFIVRHHMYDLNNTAKDKTLRRTFARWGVERSLEIADIRDADVHGSGIITGEVESAARWRILLQKMQQEGVPFSAHALNCSGADIMNWLSLPASPAVGKIKAALLAHCAVYPADNTPARLKKLACDMLHRDAQDENRL
;
A
#
# COMPACT_ATOMS: atom_id res chain seq x y z
N MET A 1 11.81 -27.71 -9.01
CA MET A 1 12.00 -28.95 -8.20
C MET A 1 13.34 -28.87 -7.53
N THR A 2 13.41 -28.57 -6.28
CA THR A 2 14.43 -28.99 -5.31
C THR A 2 13.86 -28.65 -3.94
N GLU A 3 13.43 -29.70 -3.23
CA GLU A 3 12.95 -29.65 -1.86
C GLU A 3 14.11 -29.27 -0.93
N SER A 4 14.01 -28.13 -0.31
CA SER A 4 14.81 -27.78 0.86
C SER A 4 13.90 -27.86 2.09
N LYS A 5 13.60 -29.06 2.54
CA LYS A 5 13.07 -29.32 3.89
C LYS A 5 14.23 -29.19 4.88
N SER A 6 14.41 -28.00 5.44
CA SER A 6 15.29 -27.79 6.60
C SER A 6 14.46 -27.42 7.83
N THR A 7 13.58 -28.29 8.27
CA THR A 7 13.04 -28.26 9.63
C THR A 7 13.89 -29.21 10.47
N ARG A 8 14.93 -28.69 11.15
CA ARG A 8 15.66 -29.48 12.14
C ARG A 8 14.72 -29.85 13.28
N LYS A 9 14.65 -31.13 13.61
CA LYS A 9 13.98 -31.69 14.79
C LYS A 9 14.57 -31.04 16.05
N PRO A 10 13.80 -30.93 17.16
CA PRO A 10 14.32 -30.45 18.44
C PRO A 10 15.54 -31.24 18.84
N ASN A 11 16.48 -30.61 19.57
CA ASN A 11 17.59 -31.28 20.20
C ASN A 11 17.07 -32.34 21.18
N ALA A 12 17.95 -33.26 21.64
CA ALA A 12 17.59 -34.38 22.55
C ALA A 12 16.79 -33.95 23.79
N ASP A 13 16.84 -32.65 24.18
CA ASP A 13 16.12 -32.07 25.32
C ASP A 13 14.81 -31.33 24.94
N GLY A 14 14.33 -31.45 23.68
CA GLY A 14 13.08 -30.82 23.22
C GLY A 14 13.17 -29.32 22.99
N VAL A 15 14.32 -28.66 23.18
CA VAL A 15 14.54 -27.24 23.02
C VAL A 15 14.78 -26.91 21.54
N ARG A 16 14.02 -25.98 20.97
CA ARG A 16 14.27 -25.44 19.62
C ARG A 16 15.22 -24.26 19.68
N THR A 17 16.15 -24.23 18.76
CA THR A 17 17.13 -23.15 18.62
C THR A 17 17.10 -22.56 17.21
N LEU A 18 17.42 -21.29 17.09
CA LEU A 18 17.68 -20.66 15.79
C LEU A 18 18.82 -21.37 15.07
N PRO A 19 18.74 -21.63 13.77
CA PRO A 19 19.80 -22.26 13.00
C PRO A 19 21.14 -21.51 13.17
N ALA A 20 22.24 -22.25 13.36
CA ALA A 20 23.58 -21.67 13.49
C ALA A 20 24.00 -20.87 12.24
N SER A 21 23.40 -21.17 11.07
CA SER A 21 23.62 -20.44 9.81
C SER A 21 23.08 -19.00 9.82
N VAL A 22 22.24 -18.64 10.77
CA VAL A 22 21.71 -17.27 10.90
C VAL A 22 22.79 -16.42 11.60
N SER A 23 23.39 -15.49 10.86
CA SER A 23 24.34 -14.55 11.43
C SER A 23 23.58 -13.43 12.14
N LEU A 24 23.80 -13.30 13.44
CA LEU A 24 23.36 -12.13 14.20
C LEU A 24 24.45 -11.05 14.16
N PRO A 25 24.11 -9.76 14.10
CA PRO A 25 25.08 -8.70 14.14
C PRO A 25 25.97 -8.77 15.38
N GLU A 26 27.26 -8.52 15.24
CA GLU A 26 28.22 -8.55 16.36
C GLU A 26 27.86 -7.52 17.44
N SER A 27 27.42 -6.33 17.01
CA SER A 27 26.92 -5.30 17.94
C SER A 27 25.72 -5.79 18.77
N LEU A 28 24.83 -6.60 18.19
CA LEU A 28 23.70 -7.20 18.93
C LEU A 28 24.17 -8.20 19.97
N ILE A 29 25.18 -9.02 19.64
CA ILE A 29 25.78 -9.99 20.59
C ILE A 29 26.43 -9.24 21.77
N ARG A 30 27.21 -8.18 21.48
CA ARG A 30 27.84 -7.34 22.52
C ARG A 30 26.77 -6.67 23.41
N ILE A 31 25.66 -6.20 22.85
CA ILE A 31 24.54 -5.66 23.65
C ILE A 31 23.99 -6.76 24.58
N ALA A 32 23.77 -7.98 24.03
CA ALA A 32 23.24 -9.09 24.82
C ALA A 32 24.18 -9.51 25.97
N GLU A 33 25.49 -9.51 25.76
CA GLU A 33 26.50 -9.77 26.80
C GLU A 33 26.44 -8.72 27.91
N ARG A 34 26.29 -7.43 27.57
CA ARG A 34 26.14 -6.34 28.55
C ARG A 34 24.83 -6.43 29.33
N VAL A 35 23.72 -6.79 28.65
CA VAL A 35 22.42 -7.05 29.29
C VAL A 35 22.53 -8.23 30.25
N SER A 36 23.25 -9.30 29.86
CA SER A 36 23.49 -10.49 30.69
C SER A 36 24.32 -10.15 31.94
N ALA A 37 25.33 -9.28 31.81
CA ALA A 37 26.12 -8.79 32.95
C ALA A 37 25.30 -8.00 33.98
N ARG A 38 24.14 -7.45 33.58
CA ARG A 38 23.17 -6.81 34.48
C ARG A 38 22.10 -7.80 35.02
N GLY A 39 22.28 -9.11 34.80
CA GLY A 39 21.37 -10.18 35.28
C GLY A 39 20.08 -10.32 34.48
N CYS A 40 20.03 -9.75 33.27
CA CYS A 40 18.87 -9.82 32.37
C CYS A 40 19.20 -10.66 31.13
N ARG A 41 18.17 -11.12 30.43
CA ARG A 41 18.30 -11.77 29.11
C ARG A 41 17.81 -10.83 28.02
N LEU A 42 18.48 -10.83 26.86
CA LEU A 42 18.06 -10.09 25.68
C LEU A 42 17.51 -11.06 24.65
N PHE A 43 16.32 -10.77 24.14
CA PHE A 43 15.66 -11.61 23.14
C PHE A 43 15.42 -10.84 21.84
N ALA A 44 15.62 -11.52 20.72
CA ALA A 44 15.00 -11.13 19.47
C ALA A 44 13.54 -11.63 19.46
N VAL A 45 12.65 -10.89 18.81
CA VAL A 45 11.21 -11.21 18.84
C VAL A 45 10.54 -10.82 17.51
N GLY A 46 9.32 -11.32 17.28
CA GLY A 46 8.49 -10.89 16.17
C GLY A 46 9.00 -11.32 14.80
N GLY A 47 9.15 -10.34 13.90
CA GLY A 47 9.50 -10.57 12.49
C GLY A 47 10.79 -11.34 12.29
N LEU A 48 11.83 -11.04 13.06
CA LEU A 48 13.12 -11.71 12.94
C LEU A 48 13.00 -13.21 13.19
N VAL A 49 12.42 -13.62 14.32
CA VAL A 49 12.32 -15.06 14.69
C VAL A 49 11.43 -15.79 13.71
N ARG A 50 10.22 -15.26 13.47
CA ARG A 50 9.25 -15.84 12.54
C ARG A 50 9.82 -16.01 11.13
N ASN A 51 10.37 -14.95 10.55
CA ASN A 51 10.86 -14.97 9.17
C ASN A 51 12.06 -15.90 9.02
N THR A 52 12.97 -15.92 10.00
CA THR A 52 14.09 -16.85 10.02
C THR A 52 13.62 -18.31 9.98
N LEU A 53 12.63 -18.66 10.79
CA LEU A 53 12.08 -20.02 10.81
C LEU A 53 11.34 -20.38 9.52
N LEU A 54 10.77 -19.39 8.82
CA LEU A 54 10.11 -19.58 7.52
C LEU A 54 11.08 -19.49 6.32
N GLY A 55 12.35 -19.15 6.53
CA GLY A 55 13.30 -18.89 5.44
C GLY A 55 12.97 -17.64 4.62
N LEU A 56 12.26 -16.67 5.22
CA LEU A 56 11.91 -15.39 4.61
C LEU A 56 12.96 -14.31 4.93
N PRO A 57 13.10 -13.27 4.08
CA PRO A 57 13.97 -12.13 4.38
C PRO A 57 13.60 -11.45 5.70
N VAL A 58 14.63 -11.01 6.43
CA VAL A 58 14.51 -10.22 7.66
C VAL A 58 14.93 -8.78 7.36
N SER A 59 14.08 -7.81 7.68
CA SER A 59 14.35 -6.38 7.46
C SER A 59 14.71 -5.67 8.78
N ASP A 60 13.93 -5.93 9.81
CA ASP A 60 14.02 -5.20 11.08
C ASP A 60 14.38 -6.15 12.22
N ILE A 61 15.16 -5.66 13.17
CA ILE A 61 15.59 -6.42 14.34
C ILE A 61 14.94 -5.81 15.58
N ASP A 62 13.79 -6.40 15.94
CA ASP A 62 13.10 -6.08 17.18
C ASP A 62 13.71 -6.90 18.31
N ILE A 63 14.09 -6.23 19.39
CA ILE A 63 14.67 -6.85 20.58
C ILE A 63 13.87 -6.46 21.83
N CYS A 64 13.88 -7.31 22.83
CA CYS A 64 13.20 -7.03 24.09
C CYS A 64 13.94 -7.63 25.29
N SER A 65 13.76 -7.00 26.43
CA SER A 65 14.31 -7.46 27.72
C SER A 65 13.51 -6.91 28.90
N ALA A 66 13.93 -7.25 30.11
CA ALA A 66 13.40 -6.69 31.34
C ALA A 66 13.95 -5.29 31.68
N LEU A 67 14.99 -4.81 30.96
CA LEU A 67 15.53 -3.48 31.20
C LEU A 67 14.49 -2.42 30.84
N THR A 68 14.33 -1.44 31.73
CA THR A 68 13.53 -0.24 31.50
C THR A 68 14.15 0.61 30.39
N PRO A 69 13.39 1.57 29.81
CA PRO A 69 13.96 2.49 28.82
C PRO A 69 15.21 3.23 29.34
N ASP A 70 15.19 3.71 30.58
CA ASP A 70 16.30 4.46 31.17
C ASP A 70 17.53 3.57 31.32
N GLU A 71 17.38 2.34 31.84
CA GLU A 71 18.46 1.37 31.95
C GLU A 71 19.04 0.96 30.58
N THR A 72 18.16 0.89 29.56
CA THR A 72 18.56 0.60 28.18
C THR A 72 19.37 1.75 27.55
N ILE A 73 18.95 3.00 27.82
CA ILE A 73 19.65 4.21 27.37
C ILE A 73 21.02 4.29 28.03
N GLU A 74 21.09 4.09 29.34
CA GLU A 74 22.34 4.08 30.11
C GLU A 74 23.31 3.03 29.55
N LEU A 75 22.88 1.78 29.41
CA LEU A 75 23.66 0.68 28.86
C LEU A 75 24.20 1.00 27.47
N ALA A 76 23.39 1.55 26.59
CA ALA A 76 23.79 1.89 25.23
C ALA A 76 24.83 3.03 25.22
N HIS A 77 24.70 4.04 26.10
CA HIS A 77 25.66 5.12 26.25
C HIS A 77 27.01 4.60 26.80
N GLU A 78 26.99 3.70 27.81
CA GLU A 78 28.23 3.05 28.32
C GLU A 78 28.97 2.31 27.21
N MET A 79 28.25 1.79 26.19
CA MET A 79 28.86 1.12 25.05
C MET A 79 29.25 2.07 23.91
N GLY A 80 29.03 3.38 24.06
CA GLY A 80 29.29 4.38 23.04
C GLY A 80 28.29 4.38 21.86
N PHE A 81 27.14 3.78 22.05
CA PHE A 81 26.09 3.72 21.01
C PHE A 81 25.17 4.94 21.09
N LYS A 82 24.66 5.35 19.92
CA LYS A 82 23.65 6.41 19.84
C LYS A 82 22.27 5.83 20.14
N VAL A 83 21.47 6.59 20.88
CA VAL A 83 20.10 6.23 21.22
C VAL A 83 19.12 7.26 20.71
N VAL A 84 18.01 6.80 20.16
CA VAL A 84 16.87 7.64 19.77
C VAL A 84 15.64 7.21 20.58
N PRO A 85 15.10 8.09 21.44
CA PRO A 85 13.90 7.80 22.20
C PRO A 85 12.67 7.79 21.27
N LYS A 86 12.09 6.61 21.03
CA LYS A 86 10.92 6.43 20.13
C LYS A 86 9.62 6.09 20.88
N GLY A 87 9.42 6.57 22.05
CA GLY A 87 8.24 6.27 22.85
C GLY A 87 8.57 5.65 24.19
N ILE A 88 9.38 6.36 24.96
CA ILE A 88 9.82 5.97 26.32
C ILE A 88 8.63 5.59 27.21
N ALA A 89 7.54 6.37 27.13
CA ALA A 89 6.31 6.07 27.87
C ALA A 89 5.70 4.70 27.52
N PHE A 90 6.06 4.12 26.37
CA PHE A 90 5.63 2.81 25.89
C PHE A 90 6.73 1.74 26.00
N GLY A 91 7.83 2.06 26.68
CA GLY A 91 8.94 1.14 26.85
C GLY A 91 9.84 0.99 25.61
N MET A 92 9.81 1.91 24.65
CA MET A 92 10.49 1.76 23.37
C MET A 92 11.70 2.70 23.24
N VAL A 93 12.83 2.14 22.81
CA VAL A 93 14.10 2.84 22.57
C VAL A 93 14.76 2.28 21.30
N GLU A 94 15.22 3.14 20.38
CA GLU A 94 16.00 2.69 19.22
C GLU A 94 17.48 2.88 19.48
N ILE A 95 18.28 1.80 19.41
CA ILE A 95 19.73 1.78 19.57
C ILE A 95 20.38 1.74 18.20
N HIS A 96 21.31 2.66 17.94
CA HIS A 96 22.11 2.69 16.72
C HIS A 96 23.53 2.23 17.05
N ALA A 97 23.91 1.06 16.57
CA ALA A 97 25.21 0.44 16.81
C ALA A 97 25.80 -0.09 15.48
N ASP A 98 27.02 0.30 15.18
CA ASP A 98 27.79 -0.17 14.00
C ASP A 98 27.01 -0.10 12.67
N GLY A 99 26.30 1.03 12.46
CA GLY A 99 25.49 1.25 11.25
C GLY A 99 24.16 0.51 11.22
N GLN A 100 23.83 -0.26 12.25
CA GLN A 100 22.57 -0.98 12.39
C GLN A 100 21.63 -0.30 13.40
N LYS A 101 20.33 -0.61 13.29
CA LYS A 101 19.29 -0.11 14.18
C LYS A 101 18.61 -1.28 14.86
N PHE A 102 18.48 -1.20 16.18
CA PHE A 102 17.77 -2.18 16.99
C PHE A 102 16.64 -1.48 17.74
N GLU A 103 15.40 -1.91 17.53
CA GLU A 103 14.27 -1.40 18.30
C GLU A 103 14.12 -2.24 19.57
N HIS A 104 14.52 -1.67 20.71
CA HIS A 104 14.37 -2.30 22.00
C HIS A 104 13.03 -1.94 22.62
N THR A 105 12.30 -2.95 23.07
CA THR A 105 11.07 -2.79 23.82
C THR A 105 11.21 -3.48 25.18
N THR A 106 10.98 -2.75 26.28
CA THR A 106 10.89 -3.33 27.63
C THR A 106 9.69 -4.29 27.69
N PHE A 107 9.87 -5.46 28.31
CA PHE A 107 8.73 -6.36 28.59
C PHE A 107 7.66 -5.60 29.36
N ARG A 108 6.41 -5.79 28.98
CA ARG A 108 5.29 -5.09 29.63
C ARG A 108 3.99 -5.88 29.60
N ALA A 109 3.15 -5.59 30.59
CA ALA A 109 1.77 -5.98 30.63
C ALA A 109 0.91 -4.72 30.47
N ASP A 110 0.15 -4.65 29.41
CA ASP A 110 -0.69 -3.50 29.10
C ASP A 110 -2.08 -3.71 29.73
N LYS A 111 -2.67 -2.65 30.34
CA LYS A 111 -4.06 -2.65 30.74
C LYS A 111 -4.85 -1.72 29.84
N TYR A 112 -5.96 -2.21 29.34
CA TYR A 112 -6.86 -1.44 28.48
C TYR A 112 -8.17 -1.18 29.21
N SER A 113 -8.83 -0.05 28.90
CA SER A 113 -10.18 0.21 29.39
C SER A 113 -11.20 -0.56 28.55
N ALA A 114 -12.30 -0.97 29.17
CA ALA A 114 -13.42 -1.55 28.40
C ALA A 114 -13.92 -0.55 27.34
N GLY A 115 -14.12 -1.02 26.11
CA GLY A 115 -14.64 -0.18 25.01
C GLY A 115 -13.67 0.16 23.89
N GLY A 116 -12.56 -0.60 23.73
CA GLY A 116 -11.72 -0.53 22.52
C GLY A 116 -10.83 0.70 22.42
N ALA A 117 -10.50 1.34 23.56
CA ALA A 117 -9.53 2.42 23.58
C ALA A 117 -8.14 1.89 23.18
N HIS A 118 -7.72 2.21 21.97
CA HIS A 118 -6.51 1.73 21.28
C HIS A 118 -5.18 2.21 21.91
N ARG A 119 -5.24 2.77 23.10
CA ARG A 119 -4.08 3.13 23.94
C ARG A 119 -4.26 2.48 25.29
N PRO A 120 -3.23 1.78 25.80
CA PRO A 120 -3.29 1.27 27.15
C PRO A 120 -3.51 2.41 28.13
N THR A 121 -4.42 2.21 29.07
CA THR A 121 -4.70 3.17 30.14
C THR A 121 -3.56 3.21 31.15
N SER A 122 -2.84 2.10 31.31
CA SER A 122 -1.61 2.02 32.06
C SER A 122 -0.68 0.99 31.47
N ILE A 123 0.60 1.30 31.48
CA ILE A 123 1.68 0.39 31.10
C ILE A 123 2.37 -0.03 32.37
N GLN A 124 2.46 -1.33 32.58
CA GLN A 124 3.23 -1.91 33.68
C GLN A 124 4.37 -2.71 33.05
N PHE A 125 5.61 -2.31 33.32
CA PHE A 125 6.76 -3.09 32.88
C PHE A 125 6.76 -4.44 33.60
N SER A 126 7.06 -5.49 32.84
CA SER A 126 7.14 -6.85 33.32
C SER A 126 8.57 -7.37 33.24
N LYS A 127 8.78 -8.55 33.80
CA LYS A 127 10.13 -9.14 33.85
C LYS A 127 10.31 -10.37 32.98
N THR A 128 9.22 -10.88 32.41
CA THR A 128 9.25 -12.17 31.72
C THR A 128 8.67 -12.10 30.30
N PRO A 129 9.18 -12.92 29.38
CA PRO A 129 8.62 -13.06 28.04
C PRO A 129 7.16 -13.56 28.05
N GLU A 130 6.78 -14.38 29.03
CA GLU A 130 5.44 -14.96 29.17
C GLU A 130 4.40 -13.87 29.42
N GLU A 131 4.73 -12.87 30.22
CA GLU A 131 3.84 -11.73 30.47
C GLU A 131 3.76 -10.82 29.24
N ASP A 132 4.91 -10.54 28.58
CA ASP A 132 4.97 -9.72 27.36
C ASP A 132 4.22 -10.38 26.19
N SER A 133 4.25 -11.71 26.09
CA SER A 133 3.61 -12.45 25.00
C SER A 133 2.09 -12.24 24.95
N ARG A 134 1.45 -12.10 26.11
CA ARG A 134 -0.01 -11.99 26.23
C ARG A 134 -0.57 -10.72 25.59
N ARG A 135 0.22 -9.64 25.51
CA ARG A 135 -0.19 -8.38 24.86
C ARG A 135 0.10 -8.34 23.37
N ARG A 136 0.88 -9.31 22.83
CA ARG A 136 1.21 -9.34 21.39
C ARG A 136 -0.01 -9.73 20.57
N ASP A 137 0.06 -9.45 19.27
CA ASP A 137 -1.06 -9.70 18.37
C ASP A 137 -1.27 -11.20 18.09
N PHE A 138 -0.25 -11.89 17.56
CA PHE A 138 -0.39 -13.26 17.08
C PHE A 138 0.69 -14.16 17.68
N SER A 139 0.35 -15.45 17.89
CA SER A 139 1.23 -16.47 18.42
C SER A 139 2.55 -16.56 17.67
N VAL A 140 2.51 -16.53 16.32
CA VAL A 140 3.68 -16.58 15.45
C VAL A 140 4.59 -15.34 15.55
N ASN A 141 4.10 -14.22 16.10
CA ASN A 141 4.85 -13.00 16.38
C ASN A 141 5.28 -12.90 17.85
N ALA A 142 4.89 -13.86 18.69
CA ALA A 142 5.20 -13.95 20.11
C ALA A 142 6.24 -15.04 20.40
N LEU A 143 7.12 -15.33 19.44
CA LEU A 143 8.27 -16.19 19.57
C LEU A 143 9.48 -15.35 19.99
N TYR A 144 10.18 -15.77 21.04
CA TYR A 144 11.33 -15.09 21.60
C TYR A 144 12.59 -15.94 21.40
N CYS A 145 13.62 -15.35 20.80
CA CYS A 145 14.91 -16.03 20.67
C CYS A 145 15.95 -15.33 21.55
N ASP A 146 16.48 -16.04 22.53
CA ASP A 146 17.61 -15.55 23.31
C ASP A 146 18.83 -15.36 22.42
N ILE A 147 19.40 -14.17 22.45
CA ILE A 147 20.49 -13.78 21.54
C ILE A 147 21.77 -14.60 21.78
N LEU A 148 22.09 -14.91 23.05
CA LEU A 148 23.32 -15.62 23.42
C LEU A 148 23.19 -17.14 23.26
N THR A 149 22.11 -17.74 23.78
CA THR A 149 21.91 -19.18 23.72
C THR A 149 21.26 -19.65 22.43
N ARG A 150 20.60 -18.73 21.68
CA ARG A 150 19.78 -19.00 20.48
C ARG A 150 18.56 -19.86 20.75
N GLU A 151 18.23 -20.10 21.99
CA GLU A 151 17.06 -20.83 22.42
C GLU A 151 15.77 -20.06 22.08
N ILE A 152 14.76 -20.76 21.54
CA ILE A 152 13.47 -20.18 21.21
C ILE A 152 12.48 -20.52 22.33
N LEU A 153 11.96 -19.48 22.95
CA LEU A 153 10.86 -19.58 23.90
C LEU A 153 9.54 -19.32 23.16
N ASP A 154 8.57 -20.18 23.40
CA ASP A 154 7.24 -20.14 22.77
C ASP A 154 6.11 -20.14 23.80
N PRO A 155 5.89 -19.00 24.49
CA PRO A 155 4.86 -18.94 25.53
C PRO A 155 3.41 -19.00 24.99
N SER A 156 3.21 -18.76 23.69
CA SER A 156 1.88 -18.62 23.08
C SER A 156 1.52 -19.75 22.11
N GLY A 157 2.36 -20.78 21.96
CA GLY A 157 2.12 -21.86 20.99
C GLY A 157 2.33 -21.46 19.52
N GLY A 158 3.21 -20.49 19.27
CA GLY A 158 3.47 -19.98 17.92
C GLY A 158 4.25 -20.94 17.02
N LEU A 159 5.07 -21.83 17.57
CA LEU A 159 5.83 -22.82 16.79
C LEU A 159 4.91 -23.82 16.06
N PRO A 160 3.94 -24.48 16.74
CA PRO A 160 2.94 -25.30 16.05
C PRO A 160 2.11 -24.52 15.01
N ASP A 161 1.71 -23.28 15.33
CA ASP A 161 0.95 -22.43 14.41
C ASP A 161 1.78 -22.08 13.16
N LEU A 162 3.07 -21.83 13.33
CA LEU A 162 4.00 -21.56 12.23
C LEU A 162 4.15 -22.78 11.30
N GLU A 163 4.30 -23.98 11.87
CA GLU A 163 4.41 -25.24 11.13
C GLU A 163 3.14 -25.56 10.34
N ASN A 164 1.98 -25.33 10.96
CA ASN A 164 0.67 -25.58 10.36
C ASN A 164 0.19 -24.43 9.47
N ARG A 165 0.97 -23.34 9.37
CA ARG A 165 0.62 -22.13 8.63
C ARG A 165 -0.75 -21.57 9.06
N VAL A 166 -0.94 -21.44 10.36
CA VAL A 166 -2.15 -20.89 10.98
C VAL A 166 -1.81 -19.57 11.64
N LEU A 167 -2.68 -18.59 11.48
CA LEU A 167 -2.60 -17.30 12.15
C LEU A 167 -3.66 -17.25 13.25
N ARG A 168 -3.20 -17.25 14.49
CA ARG A 168 -3.98 -17.25 15.72
C ARG A 168 -3.51 -16.12 16.61
N THR A 169 -4.40 -15.56 17.43
CA THR A 169 -4.02 -14.59 18.47
C THR A 169 -3.06 -15.20 19.50
N SER A 170 -2.24 -14.36 20.13
CA SER A 170 -1.28 -14.79 21.15
C SER A 170 -1.95 -15.32 22.44
N SER A 171 -3.22 -14.99 22.66
CA SER A 171 -4.08 -15.55 23.70
C SER A 171 -5.01 -16.61 23.12
N ILE A 172 -5.36 -17.63 23.95
CA ILE A 172 -6.37 -18.65 23.60
C ILE A 172 -7.74 -18.00 23.39
N ASP A 173 -8.07 -16.96 24.15
CA ASP A 173 -9.26 -16.12 23.91
C ASP A 173 -8.91 -14.97 22.97
N PRO A 174 -9.38 -15.00 21.70
CA PRO A 174 -9.09 -13.95 20.74
C PRO A 174 -9.65 -12.59 21.13
N GLU A 175 -10.71 -12.55 21.95
CA GLU A 175 -11.36 -11.30 22.36
C GLU A 175 -10.42 -10.43 23.17
N ILE A 176 -9.62 -11.02 24.06
CA ILE A 176 -8.63 -10.31 24.87
C ILE A 176 -7.67 -9.52 23.98
N VAL A 177 -7.24 -10.11 22.86
CA VAL A 177 -6.25 -9.51 21.96
C VAL A 177 -6.89 -8.50 21.00
N LEU A 178 -8.02 -8.87 20.40
CA LEU A 178 -8.64 -8.05 19.34
C LEU A 178 -9.46 -6.87 19.87
N ALA A 179 -9.98 -6.98 21.12
CA ALA A 179 -10.67 -5.87 21.76
C ALA A 179 -9.71 -4.78 22.25
N ASP A 180 -8.48 -5.14 22.63
CA ASP A 180 -7.47 -4.21 23.11
C ASP A 180 -7.04 -3.17 22.06
N ASP A 181 -6.89 -3.61 20.79
CA ASP A 181 -6.54 -2.73 19.66
C ASP A 181 -7.21 -3.23 18.36
N GLY A 182 -8.25 -2.53 17.93
CA GLY A 182 -8.97 -2.86 16.70
C GLY A 182 -8.08 -2.92 15.43
N LEU A 183 -6.92 -2.23 15.42
CA LEU A 183 -5.98 -2.33 14.32
C LEU A 183 -5.45 -3.75 14.13
N ARG A 184 -5.44 -4.57 15.18
CA ARG A 184 -5.01 -5.98 15.08
C ARG A 184 -5.88 -6.79 14.12
N ILE A 185 -7.11 -6.34 13.83
CA ILE A 185 -7.98 -6.95 12.81
C ILE A 185 -7.42 -6.70 11.40
N LEU A 186 -6.96 -5.48 11.09
CA LEU A 186 -6.29 -5.21 9.80
C LEU A 186 -4.94 -5.93 9.72
N ARG A 187 -4.20 -5.98 10.82
CA ARG A 187 -2.94 -6.72 10.90
C ARG A 187 -3.16 -8.22 10.69
N LEU A 188 -4.26 -8.80 11.21
CA LEU A 188 -4.65 -10.20 10.99
C LEU A 188 -4.79 -10.49 9.50
N VAL A 189 -5.57 -9.68 8.80
CA VAL A 189 -5.78 -9.80 7.35
C VAL A 189 -4.46 -9.66 6.60
N ARG A 190 -3.67 -8.64 6.94
CA ARG A 190 -2.37 -8.41 6.30
C ARG A 190 -1.40 -9.56 6.50
N PHE A 191 -1.23 -10.06 7.73
CA PHE A 191 -0.32 -11.18 7.96
C PHE A 191 -0.81 -12.48 7.32
N ALA A 192 -2.13 -12.72 7.28
CA ALA A 192 -2.69 -13.85 6.55
C ALA A 192 -2.33 -13.79 5.06
N ALA A 193 -2.43 -12.61 4.44
CA ALA A 193 -2.04 -12.38 3.05
C ALA A 193 -0.52 -12.47 2.84
N GLU A 194 0.29 -11.75 3.63
CA GLU A 194 1.76 -11.71 3.54
C GLU A 194 2.40 -13.11 3.69
N LEU A 195 1.91 -13.89 4.65
CA LEU A 195 2.47 -15.20 4.99
C LEU A 195 1.76 -16.35 4.26
N GLN A 196 0.63 -16.09 3.61
CA GLN A 196 -0.26 -17.09 3.03
C GLN A 196 -0.70 -18.13 4.08
N PHE A 197 -1.04 -17.65 5.26
CA PHE A 197 -1.52 -18.45 6.38
C PHE A 197 -3.04 -18.43 6.45
N LYS A 198 -3.63 -19.55 6.89
CA LYS A 198 -5.06 -19.61 7.21
C LYS A 198 -5.29 -18.96 8.57
N ILE A 199 -6.37 -18.21 8.67
CA ILE A 199 -6.79 -17.66 9.96
C ILE A 199 -7.50 -18.76 10.75
N ASP A 200 -7.15 -18.88 12.04
CA ASP A 200 -7.86 -19.76 12.96
C ASP A 200 -9.36 -19.41 13.02
N PRO A 201 -10.28 -20.39 12.98
CA PRO A 201 -11.71 -20.13 12.92
C PRO A 201 -12.26 -19.30 14.08
N ALA A 202 -11.77 -19.50 15.31
CA ALA A 202 -12.20 -18.71 16.47
C ALA A 202 -11.70 -17.26 16.37
N THR A 203 -10.46 -17.08 15.92
CA THR A 203 -9.87 -15.77 15.66
C THR A 203 -10.62 -15.02 14.55
N PHE A 204 -10.99 -15.71 13.46
CA PHE A 204 -11.78 -15.13 12.37
C PHE A 204 -13.17 -14.69 12.85
N ALA A 205 -13.89 -15.55 13.55
CA ALA A 205 -15.23 -15.24 14.08
C ALA A 205 -15.20 -14.05 15.05
N CYS A 206 -14.18 -13.98 15.91
CA CYS A 206 -13.98 -12.88 16.83
C CYS A 206 -13.66 -11.57 16.08
N ALA A 207 -12.76 -11.62 15.10
CA ALA A 207 -12.42 -10.45 14.26
C ALA A 207 -13.66 -9.90 13.53
N SER A 208 -14.52 -10.78 13.01
CA SER A 208 -15.77 -10.39 12.35
C SER A 208 -16.74 -9.70 13.31
N ARG A 209 -16.86 -10.21 14.54
CA ARG A 209 -17.72 -9.61 15.57
C ARG A 209 -17.21 -8.23 16.02
N LEU A 210 -15.89 -8.07 16.10
CA LEU A 210 -15.24 -6.86 16.63
C LEU A 210 -14.77 -5.88 15.54
N CYS A 211 -15.05 -6.13 14.25
CA CYS A 211 -14.57 -5.25 13.16
C CYS A 211 -15.07 -3.79 13.32
N GLY A 212 -16.18 -3.57 14.01
CA GLY A 212 -16.68 -2.23 14.34
C GLY A 212 -15.70 -1.35 15.12
N ASN A 213 -14.77 -1.95 15.89
CA ASN A 213 -13.74 -1.23 16.65
C ASN A 213 -12.75 -0.48 15.75
N LEU A 214 -12.71 -0.80 14.47
CA LEU A 214 -11.90 -0.04 13.50
C LEU A 214 -12.34 1.43 13.35
N ARG A 215 -13.57 1.80 13.75
CA ARG A 215 -14.03 3.19 13.73
C ARG A 215 -13.25 4.10 14.66
N ASP A 216 -12.69 3.54 15.72
CA ASP A 216 -11.94 4.27 16.74
C ASP A 216 -10.43 4.36 16.41
N ILE A 217 -9.96 3.69 15.34
CA ILE A 217 -8.57 3.74 14.90
C ILE A 217 -8.33 5.01 14.08
N SER A 218 -7.16 5.65 14.28
CA SER A 218 -6.78 6.81 13.48
C SER A 218 -6.65 6.46 12.00
N ALA A 219 -7.02 7.39 11.13
CA ALA A 219 -7.00 7.22 9.70
C ALA A 219 -5.61 6.85 9.16
N GLU A 220 -4.56 7.42 9.75
CA GLU A 220 -3.17 7.15 9.39
C GLU A 220 -2.79 5.68 9.65
N ARG A 221 -3.20 5.13 10.81
CA ARG A 221 -2.94 3.72 11.13
C ARG A 221 -3.68 2.77 10.20
N ILE A 222 -4.94 3.09 9.87
CA ILE A 222 -5.74 2.33 8.88
C ILE A 222 -5.06 2.39 7.51
N ARG A 223 -4.71 3.60 7.03
CA ARG A 223 -3.99 3.80 5.77
C ARG A 223 -2.74 2.96 5.69
N ASP A 224 -1.91 3.00 6.73
CA ASP A 224 -0.62 2.33 6.73
C ASP A 224 -0.77 0.79 6.67
N GLU A 225 -1.76 0.21 7.35
CA GLU A 225 -2.03 -1.22 7.26
C GLU A 225 -2.68 -1.59 5.90
N LEU A 226 -3.57 -0.75 5.35
CA LEU A 226 -4.13 -0.93 4.00
C LEU A 226 -3.03 -0.89 2.93
N ASN A 227 -2.11 0.07 3.01
CA ASN A 227 -0.98 0.18 2.09
C ASN A 227 -0.09 -1.07 2.14
N LYS A 228 0.23 -1.56 3.35
CA LYS A 228 1.00 -2.80 3.52
C LYS A 228 0.27 -4.02 2.96
N LEU A 229 -1.06 -4.07 3.09
CA LEU A 229 -1.88 -5.12 2.51
C LEU A 229 -1.85 -5.08 0.99
N LEU A 230 -2.06 -3.90 0.41
CA LEU A 230 -2.00 -3.69 -1.04
C LEU A 230 -0.63 -4.01 -1.65
N LEU A 231 0.44 -4.00 -0.84
CA LEU A 231 1.81 -4.27 -1.27
C LEU A 231 2.39 -5.55 -0.64
N CYS A 232 1.53 -6.45 -0.15
CA CYS A 232 1.97 -7.63 0.61
C CYS A 232 2.77 -8.64 -0.24
N ASP A 233 2.51 -8.72 -1.54
CA ASP A 233 3.17 -9.63 -2.48
C ASP A 233 4.61 -9.21 -2.82
N ILE A 234 4.94 -7.92 -2.70
CA ILE A 234 6.32 -7.46 -2.98
C ILE A 234 7.23 -7.53 -1.76
N LYS A 235 6.67 -7.59 -0.56
CA LYS A 235 7.44 -7.55 0.69
C LYS A 235 8.49 -8.66 0.78
N TYR A 236 8.14 -9.87 0.34
CA TYR A 236 9.04 -11.02 0.31
C TYR A 236 9.41 -11.45 -1.12
N GLY A 237 9.15 -10.59 -2.11
CA GLY A 237 9.53 -10.79 -3.50
C GLY A 237 8.71 -11.86 -4.26
N SER A 238 7.57 -12.28 -3.74
CA SER A 238 6.73 -13.31 -4.37
C SER A 238 6.09 -12.83 -5.66
N ARG A 239 5.73 -11.54 -5.74
CA ARG A 239 4.98 -10.92 -6.85
C ARG A 239 3.73 -11.71 -7.27
N ASN A 240 3.10 -12.37 -6.30
CA ASN A 240 1.89 -13.17 -6.53
C ASN A 240 0.65 -12.32 -6.22
N THR A 241 -0.07 -11.93 -7.26
CA THR A 241 -1.29 -11.10 -7.17
C THR A 241 -2.39 -11.76 -6.32
N GLU A 242 -2.42 -13.10 -6.27
CA GLU A 242 -3.36 -13.83 -5.42
C GLU A 242 -3.21 -13.49 -3.92
N GLN A 243 -2.01 -13.12 -3.46
CA GLN A 243 -1.83 -12.70 -2.07
C GLN A 243 -2.63 -11.44 -1.75
N VAL A 244 -2.58 -10.46 -2.64
CA VAL A 244 -3.32 -9.20 -2.49
C VAL A 244 -4.81 -9.46 -2.58
N LEU A 245 -5.24 -10.24 -3.57
CA LEU A 245 -6.66 -10.61 -3.73
C LEU A 245 -7.19 -11.32 -2.49
N ASN A 246 -6.50 -12.36 -2.00
CA ASN A 246 -6.90 -13.09 -0.81
C ASN A 246 -7.01 -12.18 0.41
N GLY A 247 -6.08 -11.23 0.57
CA GLY A 247 -6.14 -10.25 1.64
C GLY A 247 -7.35 -9.32 1.53
N LEU A 248 -7.65 -8.82 0.34
CA LEU A 248 -8.82 -7.97 0.09
C LEU A 248 -10.15 -8.73 0.29
N LEU A 249 -10.22 -9.99 -0.15
CA LEU A 249 -11.37 -10.86 0.09
C LEU A 249 -11.55 -11.14 1.60
N LEU A 250 -10.48 -11.42 2.34
CA LEU A 250 -10.54 -11.57 3.80
C LEU A 250 -11.02 -10.28 4.48
N LEU A 251 -10.55 -9.12 4.03
CA LEU A 251 -10.99 -7.82 4.55
C LEU A 251 -12.50 -7.61 4.34
N ARG A 252 -13.03 -8.02 3.17
CA ARG A 252 -14.46 -8.05 2.86
C ARG A 252 -15.22 -9.02 3.77
N ASP A 253 -14.73 -10.26 3.88
CA ASP A 253 -15.44 -11.35 4.55
C ASP A 253 -15.50 -11.19 6.07
N ILE A 254 -14.48 -10.60 6.68
CA ILE A 254 -14.48 -10.19 8.09
C ILE A 254 -15.45 -9.02 8.31
N GLY A 255 -15.81 -8.26 7.27
CA GLY A 255 -16.65 -7.06 7.38
C GLY A 255 -15.86 -5.78 7.64
N ALA A 256 -14.55 -5.88 7.77
CA ALA A 256 -13.67 -4.73 8.04
C ALA A 256 -13.66 -3.72 6.88
N LEU A 257 -13.79 -4.20 5.63
CA LEU A 257 -13.87 -3.33 4.46
C LEU A 257 -15.05 -2.36 4.53
N ALA A 258 -16.21 -2.81 5.01
CA ALA A 258 -17.41 -1.98 5.15
C ALA A 258 -17.25 -0.89 6.24
N VAL A 259 -16.30 -1.07 7.16
CA VAL A 259 -15.99 -0.07 8.19
C VAL A 259 -15.01 0.97 7.67
N ILE A 260 -13.96 0.55 6.97
CA ILE A 260 -12.88 1.47 6.54
C ILE A 260 -13.14 2.12 5.19
N LEU A 261 -13.85 1.43 4.28
CA LEU A 261 -14.23 1.88 2.94
C LEU A 261 -15.72 1.58 2.67
N PRO A 262 -16.65 2.21 3.40
CA PRO A 262 -18.08 1.97 3.24
C PRO A 262 -18.57 2.29 1.83
N GLU A 263 -18.00 3.29 1.16
CA GLU A 263 -18.32 3.69 -0.20
C GLU A 263 -18.12 2.52 -1.19
N LEU A 264 -16.97 1.84 -1.07
CA LEU A 264 -16.65 0.68 -1.90
C LEU A 264 -17.58 -0.50 -1.63
N SER A 265 -17.92 -0.73 -0.36
CA SER A 265 -18.78 -1.83 0.06
C SER A 265 -20.22 -1.73 -0.47
N ARG A 266 -20.67 -0.53 -0.90
CA ARG A 266 -21.97 -0.35 -1.59
C ARG A 266 -22.05 -1.12 -2.91
N GLY A 267 -20.92 -1.46 -3.51
CA GLY A 267 -20.85 -2.27 -4.73
C GLY A 267 -21.21 -3.73 -4.56
N ARG A 268 -21.32 -4.22 -3.31
CA ARG A 268 -21.61 -5.63 -3.03
C ARG A 268 -23.01 -6.02 -3.52
N GLY A 269 -23.07 -7.10 -4.32
CA GLY A 269 -24.33 -7.60 -4.89
C GLY A 269 -24.87 -6.79 -6.07
N ILE A 270 -24.21 -5.71 -6.48
CA ILE A 270 -24.60 -4.97 -7.69
C ILE A 270 -24.06 -5.68 -8.91
N ALA A 271 -24.98 -6.32 -9.64
CA ALA A 271 -24.65 -7.06 -10.85
C ALA A 271 -24.19 -6.15 -11.98
N GLN A 272 -23.21 -6.61 -12.73
CA GLN A 272 -22.71 -5.98 -13.95
C GLN A 272 -23.14 -6.81 -15.18
N LYS A 273 -22.87 -6.31 -16.41
CA LYS A 273 -23.21 -7.04 -17.64
C LYS A 273 -22.42 -8.35 -17.70
N PRO A 274 -23.08 -9.54 -17.71
CA PRO A 274 -22.40 -10.84 -17.67
C PRO A 274 -21.44 -11.09 -18.83
N THR A 275 -21.63 -10.40 -19.97
CA THR A 275 -20.75 -10.49 -21.14
C THR A 275 -19.39 -9.82 -20.94
N HIS A 276 -19.26 -8.97 -19.91
CA HIS A 276 -18.06 -8.18 -19.67
C HIS A 276 -17.47 -8.41 -18.27
N HIS A 277 -18.27 -8.88 -17.30
CA HIS A 277 -17.86 -9.04 -15.91
C HIS A 277 -18.40 -10.35 -15.33
N ARG A 278 -17.53 -11.09 -14.66
CA ARG A 278 -17.88 -12.28 -13.89
C ARG A 278 -18.37 -11.93 -12.48
N TYR A 279 -17.93 -10.80 -11.96
CA TYR A 279 -18.06 -10.37 -10.58
C TYR A 279 -19.07 -9.22 -10.43
N ASP A 280 -19.61 -9.02 -9.22
CA ASP A 280 -20.30 -7.79 -8.86
C ASP A 280 -19.34 -6.59 -8.84
N VAL A 281 -19.85 -5.37 -8.61
CA VAL A 281 -19.02 -4.15 -8.64
C VAL A 281 -17.92 -4.19 -7.59
N LEU A 282 -18.21 -4.71 -6.38
CA LEU A 282 -17.20 -4.79 -5.32
C LEU A 282 -16.11 -5.79 -5.66
N ASP A 283 -16.48 -7.04 -5.94
CA ASP A 283 -15.50 -8.09 -6.19
C ASP A 283 -14.66 -7.78 -7.43
N HIS A 284 -15.25 -7.18 -8.47
CA HIS A 284 -14.51 -6.66 -9.61
C HIS A 284 -13.42 -5.66 -9.18
N ALA A 285 -13.76 -4.70 -8.32
CA ALA A 285 -12.78 -3.72 -7.83
C ALA A 285 -11.63 -4.37 -7.03
N LEU A 286 -11.93 -5.41 -6.22
CA LEU A 286 -10.90 -6.16 -5.50
C LEU A 286 -9.96 -6.92 -6.45
N HIS A 287 -10.52 -7.55 -7.49
CA HIS A 287 -9.74 -8.22 -8.53
C HIS A 287 -8.90 -7.23 -9.34
N THR A 288 -9.47 -6.10 -9.75
CA THR A 288 -8.75 -5.04 -10.49
C THR A 288 -7.58 -4.48 -9.68
N ALA A 289 -7.77 -4.27 -8.36
CA ALA A 289 -6.68 -3.84 -7.49
C ALA A 289 -5.54 -4.87 -7.42
N ALA A 290 -5.85 -6.16 -7.36
CA ALA A 290 -4.85 -7.22 -7.34
C ALA A 290 -4.10 -7.36 -8.67
N GLU A 291 -4.80 -7.23 -9.80
CA GLU A 291 -4.22 -7.27 -11.14
C GLU A 291 -3.43 -5.99 -11.51
N SER A 292 -3.61 -4.90 -10.76
CA SER A 292 -2.86 -3.66 -10.96
C SER A 292 -1.36 -3.84 -10.68
N LYS A 293 -0.53 -3.04 -11.34
CA LYS A 293 0.92 -3.03 -11.10
C LYS A 293 1.22 -3.01 -9.59
N PRO A 294 2.28 -3.72 -9.13
CA PRO A 294 2.63 -3.84 -7.71
C PRO A 294 3.23 -2.54 -7.15
N MET A 295 2.47 -1.48 -7.25
CA MET A 295 2.76 -0.13 -6.75
C MET A 295 1.51 0.45 -6.10
N LEU A 296 1.70 1.35 -5.14
CA LEU A 296 0.59 1.85 -4.32
C LEU A 296 -0.48 2.58 -5.12
N VAL A 297 -0.10 3.54 -5.97
CA VAL A 297 -1.04 4.36 -6.76
C VAL A 297 -1.87 3.51 -7.72
N PRO A 298 -1.31 2.63 -8.56
CA PRO A 298 -2.09 1.74 -9.42
C PRO A 298 -3.08 0.85 -8.65
N ARG A 299 -2.66 0.28 -7.51
CA ARG A 299 -3.54 -0.59 -6.72
C ARG A 299 -4.66 0.15 -6.01
N LEU A 300 -4.39 1.36 -5.51
CA LEU A 300 -5.44 2.23 -4.98
C LEU A 300 -6.41 2.66 -6.08
N ALA A 301 -5.91 3.02 -7.25
CA ALA A 301 -6.74 3.36 -8.39
C ALA A 301 -7.59 2.17 -8.85
N GLY A 302 -7.00 0.97 -8.95
CA GLY A 302 -7.73 -0.26 -9.26
C GLY A 302 -8.84 -0.57 -8.24
N LEU A 303 -8.57 -0.32 -6.95
CA LEU A 303 -9.55 -0.50 -5.89
C LEU A 303 -10.72 0.50 -5.99
N LEU A 304 -10.46 1.73 -6.44
CA LEU A 304 -11.42 2.84 -6.40
C LEU A 304 -12.03 3.20 -7.77
N HIS A 305 -11.57 2.63 -8.90
CA HIS A 305 -11.99 3.06 -10.24
C HIS A 305 -13.49 3.06 -10.44
N ASP A 306 -14.17 2.09 -9.87
CA ASP A 306 -15.61 1.85 -9.99
C ASP A 306 -16.43 2.25 -8.76
N VAL A 307 -15.83 2.93 -7.79
CA VAL A 307 -16.44 3.25 -6.48
C VAL A 307 -17.76 4.01 -6.59
N ALA A 308 -17.96 4.77 -7.67
CA ALA A 308 -19.16 5.56 -7.89
C ALA A 308 -20.28 4.82 -8.63
N LYS A 309 -20.04 3.61 -9.19
CA LYS A 309 -21.09 2.85 -9.90
C LYS A 309 -22.38 2.70 -9.09
N PRO A 310 -22.35 2.36 -7.78
CA PRO A 310 -23.55 2.27 -6.96
C PRO A 310 -24.33 3.59 -6.86
N VAL A 311 -23.61 4.69 -6.65
CA VAL A 311 -24.20 6.03 -6.47
C VAL A 311 -24.85 6.52 -7.76
N VAL A 312 -24.15 6.34 -8.88
CA VAL A 312 -24.64 6.78 -10.20
C VAL A 312 -25.83 5.91 -10.66
N LEU A 313 -25.77 4.60 -10.38
CA LEU A 313 -26.90 3.69 -10.66
C LEU A 313 -28.16 4.10 -9.89
N GLU A 314 -28.02 4.44 -8.62
CA GLU A 314 -29.14 4.90 -7.79
C GLU A 314 -29.73 6.23 -8.29
N LYS A 315 -28.89 7.18 -8.71
CA LYS A 315 -29.30 8.48 -9.22
C LYS A 315 -29.94 8.42 -10.61
N ASN A 316 -29.36 7.63 -11.52
CA ASN A 316 -29.61 7.72 -12.96
C ASN A 316 -30.24 6.47 -13.57
N GLY A 317 -30.37 5.37 -12.81
CA GLY A 317 -30.80 4.07 -13.34
C GLY A 317 -29.78 3.39 -14.26
N ASN A 318 -28.58 3.95 -14.41
CA ASN A 318 -27.48 3.40 -15.18
C ASN A 318 -26.15 3.83 -14.57
N MET A 319 -25.03 3.30 -15.07
CA MET A 319 -23.69 3.56 -14.52
C MET A 319 -22.88 4.60 -15.32
N HIS A 320 -23.51 5.36 -16.25
CA HIS A 320 -22.80 6.34 -17.05
C HIS A 320 -22.35 7.54 -16.21
N GLY A 321 -21.09 7.98 -16.39
CA GLY A 321 -20.49 9.09 -15.66
C GLY A 321 -19.94 8.72 -14.29
N HIS A 322 -19.83 7.41 -13.98
CA HIS A 322 -19.20 6.95 -12.74
C HIS A 322 -17.71 7.32 -12.63
N ASP A 323 -17.03 7.57 -13.73
CA ASP A 323 -15.66 8.05 -13.79
C ASP A 323 -15.52 9.46 -13.19
N ALA A 324 -16.43 10.36 -13.52
CA ALA A 324 -16.44 11.74 -13.01
C ALA A 324 -16.85 11.81 -11.52
N GLU A 325 -17.93 11.12 -11.15
CA GLU A 325 -18.35 11.02 -9.75
C GLU A 325 -17.34 10.22 -8.92
N GLY A 326 -16.69 9.22 -9.53
CA GLY A 326 -15.64 8.40 -8.93
C GLY A 326 -14.41 9.22 -8.54
N GLU A 327 -14.00 10.19 -9.35
CA GLU A 327 -12.93 11.13 -8.99
C GLU A 327 -13.25 11.87 -7.69
N ILE A 328 -14.49 12.37 -7.54
CA ILE A 328 -14.94 13.13 -6.37
C ILE A 328 -14.92 12.23 -5.13
N ILE A 329 -15.58 11.07 -5.20
CA ILE A 329 -15.65 10.12 -4.08
C ILE A 329 -14.25 9.60 -3.70
N SER A 330 -13.41 9.29 -4.68
CA SER A 330 -12.04 8.86 -4.42
C SER A 330 -11.23 9.93 -3.69
N ARG A 331 -11.38 11.20 -4.05
CA ARG A 331 -10.70 12.31 -3.37
C ARG A 331 -11.14 12.43 -1.92
N GLU A 332 -12.43 12.28 -1.63
CA GLU A 332 -12.96 12.28 -0.27
C GLU A 332 -12.40 11.11 0.55
N ILE A 333 -12.35 9.91 -0.01
CA ILE A 333 -11.76 8.71 0.63
C ILE A 333 -10.27 8.94 0.93
N MET A 334 -9.50 9.41 -0.06
CA MET A 334 -8.07 9.64 0.08
C MET A 334 -7.76 10.69 1.15
N GLN A 335 -8.53 11.78 1.19
CA GLN A 335 -8.42 12.83 2.22
C GLN A 335 -8.81 12.31 3.61
N ARG A 336 -9.89 11.54 3.73
CA ARG A 336 -10.32 10.91 4.96
C ARG A 336 -9.27 9.96 5.52
N LEU A 337 -8.59 9.22 4.65
CA LEU A 337 -7.49 8.32 5.00
C LEU A 337 -6.14 9.04 5.13
N ARG A 338 -6.10 10.37 5.01
CA ARG A 338 -4.89 11.18 5.20
C ARG A 338 -3.75 10.84 4.22
N TYR A 339 -4.07 10.53 2.97
CA TYR A 339 -3.06 10.49 1.92
C TYR A 339 -2.57 11.90 1.58
N ASP A 340 -1.33 12.00 1.09
CA ASP A 340 -0.78 13.25 0.58
C ASP A 340 -1.45 13.68 -0.73
N ASN A 341 -1.33 14.97 -1.07
CA ASN A 341 -1.99 15.53 -2.24
C ASN A 341 -1.50 14.91 -3.54
N LYS A 342 -0.20 14.60 -3.65
CA LYS A 342 0.38 14.02 -4.87
C LYS A 342 -0.23 12.63 -5.13
N THR A 343 -0.20 11.76 -4.14
CA THR A 343 -0.82 10.43 -4.22
C THR A 343 -2.30 10.51 -4.53
N THR A 344 -3.01 11.45 -3.88
CA THR A 344 -4.45 11.69 -4.11
C THR A 344 -4.72 12.12 -5.55
N ASP A 345 -3.97 13.07 -6.09
CA ASP A 345 -4.17 13.59 -7.45
C ASP A 345 -3.86 12.54 -8.52
N GLU A 346 -2.86 11.68 -8.31
CA GLU A 346 -2.53 10.59 -9.23
C GLU A 346 -3.62 9.51 -9.24
N VAL A 347 -4.10 9.08 -8.07
CA VAL A 347 -5.22 8.12 -7.98
C VAL A 347 -6.49 8.68 -8.62
N CYS A 348 -6.86 9.92 -8.29
CA CYS A 348 -8.04 10.59 -8.84
C CYS A 348 -7.95 10.78 -10.36
N PHE A 349 -6.75 11.07 -10.88
CA PHE A 349 -6.53 11.16 -12.31
C PHE A 349 -6.80 9.83 -13.01
N ILE A 350 -6.31 8.72 -12.47
CA ILE A 350 -6.54 7.38 -13.05
C ILE A 350 -8.02 7.03 -12.98
N VAL A 351 -8.67 7.23 -11.83
CA VAL A 351 -10.12 7.00 -11.67
C VAL A 351 -10.94 7.82 -12.67
N ARG A 352 -10.59 9.09 -12.87
CA ARG A 352 -11.28 9.99 -13.81
C ARG A 352 -11.16 9.55 -15.26
N HIS A 353 -10.07 8.90 -15.63
CA HIS A 353 -9.74 8.61 -17.03
C HIS A 353 -9.73 7.13 -17.39
N HIS A 354 -10.05 6.20 -16.47
CA HIS A 354 -10.02 4.76 -16.74
C HIS A 354 -10.97 4.34 -17.88
N MET A 355 -12.07 5.07 -18.10
CA MET A 355 -13.04 4.85 -19.17
C MET A 355 -12.63 5.43 -20.54
N TYR A 356 -11.42 6.01 -20.63
CA TYR A 356 -10.98 6.64 -21.89
C TYR A 356 -10.87 5.62 -23.01
N ASP A 357 -11.47 5.95 -24.18
CA ASP A 357 -11.49 5.14 -25.41
C ASP A 357 -11.81 3.64 -25.15
N LEU A 358 -12.79 3.38 -24.31
CA LEU A 358 -13.21 2.03 -23.90
C LEU A 358 -13.41 1.09 -25.10
N ASN A 359 -13.96 1.60 -26.20
CA ASN A 359 -14.27 0.85 -27.42
C ASN A 359 -13.12 0.81 -28.42
N ASN A 360 -11.94 1.34 -28.08
CA ASN A 360 -10.76 1.39 -28.95
C ASN A 360 -11.03 2.03 -30.32
N THR A 361 -11.87 3.06 -30.39
CA THR A 361 -12.32 3.70 -31.63
C THR A 361 -11.68 5.07 -31.88
N ALA A 362 -10.96 5.62 -30.90
CA ALA A 362 -10.31 6.91 -31.04
C ALA A 362 -9.25 6.89 -32.15
N LYS A 363 -9.27 7.93 -33.00
CA LYS A 363 -8.27 8.08 -34.06
C LYS A 363 -6.91 8.43 -33.45
N ASP A 364 -5.82 8.02 -34.10
CA ASP A 364 -4.46 8.29 -33.62
C ASP A 364 -4.20 9.78 -33.35
N LYS A 365 -4.74 10.68 -34.18
CA LYS A 365 -4.62 12.13 -33.94
C LYS A 365 -5.25 12.56 -32.60
N THR A 366 -6.35 11.94 -32.21
CA THR A 366 -7.03 12.21 -30.94
C THR A 366 -6.21 11.65 -29.77
N LEU A 367 -5.76 10.40 -29.86
CA LEU A 367 -4.89 9.78 -28.88
C LEU A 367 -3.61 10.59 -28.66
N ARG A 368 -2.92 10.99 -29.75
CA ARG A 368 -1.69 11.80 -29.70
C ARG A 368 -1.89 13.10 -28.93
N ARG A 369 -2.98 13.84 -29.20
CA ARG A 369 -3.30 15.10 -28.50
C ARG A 369 -3.58 14.86 -27.00
N THR A 370 -4.30 13.80 -26.69
CA THR A 370 -4.60 13.44 -25.31
C THR A 370 -3.34 13.05 -24.56
N PHE A 371 -2.52 12.18 -25.12
CA PHE A 371 -1.29 11.70 -24.50
C PHE A 371 -0.25 12.81 -24.34
N ALA A 372 -0.13 13.72 -25.32
CA ALA A 372 0.73 14.89 -25.19
C ALA A 372 0.31 15.81 -24.03
N ARG A 373 -1.00 15.92 -23.76
CA ARG A 373 -1.55 16.70 -22.65
C ARG A 373 -1.34 16.01 -21.30
N TRP A 374 -1.51 14.69 -21.23
CA TRP A 374 -1.35 13.91 -20.00
C TRP A 374 0.11 13.70 -19.61
N GLY A 375 1.00 13.65 -20.61
CA GLY A 375 2.38 13.21 -20.45
C GLY A 375 2.53 11.69 -20.58
N VAL A 376 3.77 11.24 -20.70
CA VAL A 376 4.09 9.83 -20.95
C VAL A 376 3.66 8.95 -19.77
N GLU A 377 4.04 9.33 -18.54
CA GLU A 377 3.80 8.55 -17.34
C GLU A 377 2.31 8.30 -17.11
N ARG A 378 1.50 9.35 -17.07
CA ARG A 378 0.04 9.25 -16.88
C ARG A 378 -0.65 8.48 -17.99
N SER A 379 -0.17 8.62 -19.25
CA SER A 379 -0.72 7.86 -20.38
C SER A 379 -0.44 6.37 -20.26
N LEU A 380 0.74 5.99 -19.73
CA LEU A 380 1.07 4.60 -19.41
C LEU A 380 0.23 4.07 -18.25
N GLU A 381 -0.02 4.88 -17.21
CA GLU A 381 -0.88 4.50 -16.09
C GLU A 381 -2.32 4.21 -16.55
N ILE A 382 -2.85 4.99 -17.51
CA ILE A 382 -4.18 4.70 -18.09
C ILE A 382 -4.17 3.41 -18.93
N ALA A 383 -3.08 3.10 -19.62
CA ALA A 383 -2.95 1.81 -20.31
C ALA A 383 -2.85 0.65 -19.29
N ASP A 384 -2.16 0.86 -18.18
CA ASP A 384 -1.98 -0.16 -17.14
C ASP A 384 -3.27 -0.45 -16.38
N ILE A 385 -4.04 0.59 -16.01
CA ILE A 385 -5.35 0.39 -15.37
C ILE A 385 -6.35 -0.27 -16.34
N ARG A 386 -6.22 -0.02 -17.65
CA ARG A 386 -7.04 -0.69 -18.66
C ARG A 386 -6.77 -2.19 -18.71
N ASP A 387 -5.50 -2.63 -18.62
CA ASP A 387 -5.18 -4.05 -18.51
C ASP A 387 -5.75 -4.65 -17.22
N ALA A 388 -5.53 -3.98 -16.08
CA ALA A 388 -5.98 -4.44 -14.79
C ALA A 388 -7.52 -4.56 -14.68
N ASP A 389 -8.27 -3.60 -15.23
CA ASP A 389 -9.73 -3.59 -15.27
C ASP A 389 -10.26 -4.77 -16.10
N VAL A 390 -9.68 -4.99 -17.28
CA VAL A 390 -10.08 -6.09 -18.17
C VAL A 390 -9.76 -7.44 -17.52
N HIS A 391 -8.58 -7.64 -16.97
CA HIS A 391 -8.20 -8.89 -16.28
C HIS A 391 -9.02 -9.08 -15.01
N GLY A 392 -9.23 -8.03 -14.23
CA GLY A 392 -10.07 -8.02 -13.04
C GLY A 392 -11.54 -8.36 -13.30
N SER A 393 -12.00 -8.26 -14.55
CA SER A 393 -13.33 -8.71 -14.93
C SER A 393 -13.53 -10.24 -14.82
N GLY A 394 -12.43 -11.02 -14.84
CA GLY A 394 -12.42 -12.47 -14.75
C GLY A 394 -12.88 -13.20 -16.02
N ILE A 395 -13.01 -12.51 -17.15
CA ILE A 395 -13.47 -13.07 -18.44
C ILE A 395 -12.31 -13.16 -19.44
N ILE A 396 -11.49 -12.12 -19.53
CA ILE A 396 -10.41 -12.01 -20.51
C ILE A 396 -9.08 -12.23 -19.81
N THR A 397 -8.28 -13.12 -20.36
CA THR A 397 -6.89 -13.35 -19.97
C THR A 397 -6.02 -13.19 -21.20
N GLY A 398 -5.02 -12.33 -21.16
CA GLY A 398 -4.13 -12.07 -22.28
C GLY A 398 -4.02 -10.60 -22.64
N GLU A 399 -3.50 -10.32 -23.84
CA GLU A 399 -3.24 -8.94 -24.26
C GLU A 399 -4.53 -8.13 -24.44
N VAL A 400 -4.56 -6.92 -23.89
CA VAL A 400 -5.64 -5.96 -24.08
C VAL A 400 -5.29 -5.05 -25.25
N GLU A 401 -5.96 -5.25 -26.39
CA GLU A 401 -5.64 -4.58 -27.66
C GLU A 401 -5.54 -3.05 -27.55
N SER A 402 -6.47 -2.40 -26.82
CA SER A 402 -6.45 -0.95 -26.63
C SER A 402 -5.20 -0.49 -25.86
N ALA A 403 -4.85 -1.16 -24.77
CA ALA A 403 -3.67 -0.83 -23.98
C ALA A 403 -2.38 -1.08 -24.74
N ALA A 404 -2.28 -2.18 -25.49
CA ALA A 404 -1.15 -2.49 -26.36
C ALA A 404 -0.97 -1.42 -27.45
N ARG A 405 -2.06 -1.05 -28.15
CA ARG A 405 -2.05 0.02 -29.14
C ARG A 405 -1.58 1.35 -28.56
N TRP A 406 -2.04 1.72 -27.38
CA TRP A 406 -1.64 2.97 -26.73
C TRP A 406 -0.15 2.99 -26.38
N ARG A 407 0.40 1.90 -25.89
CA ARG A 407 1.85 1.77 -25.59
C ARG A 407 2.69 1.90 -26.87
N ILE A 408 2.28 1.22 -27.96
CA ILE A 408 2.96 1.32 -29.25
C ILE A 408 2.92 2.78 -29.77
N LEU A 409 1.76 3.43 -29.70
CA LEU A 409 1.62 4.83 -30.12
C LEU A 409 2.46 5.77 -29.28
N LEU A 410 2.49 5.60 -27.95
CA LEU A 410 3.32 6.39 -27.03
C LEU A 410 4.82 6.24 -27.36
N GLN A 411 5.28 5.01 -27.58
CA GLN A 411 6.66 4.75 -27.97
C GLN A 411 7.01 5.44 -29.30
N LYS A 412 6.11 5.37 -30.28
CA LYS A 412 6.27 6.07 -31.56
C LYS A 412 6.33 7.59 -31.37
N MET A 413 5.46 8.17 -30.54
CA MET A 413 5.45 9.60 -30.24
C MET A 413 6.77 10.04 -29.56
N GLN A 414 7.32 9.24 -28.67
CA GLN A 414 8.63 9.52 -28.04
C GLN A 414 9.77 9.51 -29.09
N GLN A 415 9.80 8.51 -29.99
CA GLN A 415 10.78 8.41 -31.05
C GLN A 415 10.70 9.58 -32.03
N GLU A 416 9.51 10.09 -32.31
CA GLU A 416 9.26 11.24 -33.16
C GLU A 416 9.56 12.58 -32.50
N GLY A 417 9.94 12.61 -31.21
CA GLY A 417 10.24 13.83 -30.46
C GLY A 417 9.01 14.71 -30.18
N VAL A 418 7.84 14.08 -29.99
CA VAL A 418 6.62 14.79 -29.62
C VAL A 418 6.80 15.47 -28.27
N PRO A 419 6.43 16.77 -28.11
CA PRO A 419 6.41 17.41 -26.80
C PRO A 419 5.26 16.84 -25.96
N PHE A 420 5.58 16.35 -24.73
CA PHE A 420 4.60 15.81 -23.78
C PHE A 420 4.24 16.78 -22.64
N SER A 421 4.52 18.04 -22.84
CA SER A 421 4.09 19.12 -21.92
C SER A 421 4.18 20.45 -22.62
N ALA A 422 3.47 21.46 -22.10
CA ALA A 422 3.60 22.83 -22.55
C ALA A 422 5.01 23.40 -22.36
N HIS A 423 5.80 22.86 -21.43
CA HIS A 423 7.20 23.25 -21.21
C HIS A 423 8.15 22.66 -22.25
N ALA A 424 7.78 21.57 -22.89
CA ALA A 424 8.57 20.94 -23.96
C ALA A 424 8.37 21.59 -25.36
N LEU A 425 7.52 22.62 -25.47
CA LEU A 425 7.42 23.44 -26.67
C LEU A 425 8.63 24.36 -26.78
N ASN A 426 9.15 24.53 -27.99
CA ASN A 426 10.24 25.46 -28.27
C ASN A 426 9.78 26.93 -28.31
N CYS A 427 8.89 27.28 -27.38
CA CYS A 427 8.48 28.64 -27.08
C CYS A 427 8.01 28.76 -25.63
N SER A 428 8.24 29.93 -25.04
CA SER A 428 7.74 30.31 -23.72
C SER A 428 6.41 31.06 -23.83
N GLY A 429 5.74 31.27 -22.70
CA GLY A 429 4.59 32.16 -22.62
C GLY A 429 4.94 33.60 -22.98
N ALA A 430 6.16 34.06 -22.63
CA ALA A 430 6.67 35.39 -22.99
C ALA A 430 6.83 35.54 -24.52
N ASP A 431 7.29 34.53 -25.20
CA ASP A 431 7.39 34.55 -26.67
C ASP A 431 6.01 34.69 -27.30
N ILE A 432 4.99 34.00 -26.82
CA ILE A 432 3.61 34.09 -27.32
C ILE A 432 3.05 35.47 -27.06
N MET A 433 3.25 36.04 -25.85
CA MET A 433 2.84 37.41 -25.54
C MET A 433 3.49 38.42 -26.49
N ASN A 434 4.80 38.30 -26.75
CA ASN A 434 5.54 39.18 -27.63
C ASN A 434 5.09 39.03 -29.11
N TRP A 435 4.86 37.82 -29.59
CA TRP A 435 4.46 37.55 -30.97
C TRP A 435 3.09 38.08 -31.30
N LEU A 436 2.18 38.10 -30.31
CA LEU A 436 0.76 38.41 -30.50
C LEU A 436 0.38 39.77 -29.87
N SER A 437 1.34 40.47 -29.24
CA SER A 437 1.10 41.70 -28.49
C SER A 437 0.00 41.58 -27.43
N LEU A 438 -0.03 40.39 -26.74
CA LEU A 438 -1.04 40.09 -25.72
C LEU A 438 -0.47 40.34 -24.32
N PRO A 439 -1.29 40.84 -23.39
CA PRO A 439 -0.92 40.88 -21.97
C PRO A 439 -0.91 39.44 -21.36
N ALA A 440 -0.28 39.30 -20.21
CA ALA A 440 -0.37 38.07 -19.44
C ALA A 440 -1.83 37.75 -19.10
N SER A 441 -2.36 36.66 -19.66
CA SER A 441 -3.77 36.32 -19.54
C SER A 441 -4.01 34.83 -19.78
N PRO A 442 -5.17 34.29 -19.40
CA PRO A 442 -5.55 32.92 -19.72
C PRO A 442 -5.51 32.58 -21.22
N ALA A 443 -5.64 33.57 -22.11
CA ALA A 443 -5.56 33.37 -23.57
C ALA A 443 -4.19 32.83 -23.99
N VAL A 444 -3.11 33.30 -23.37
CA VAL A 444 -1.75 32.77 -23.63
C VAL A 444 -1.65 31.27 -23.30
N GLY A 445 -2.27 30.85 -22.19
CA GLY A 445 -2.34 29.43 -21.81
C GLY A 445 -3.16 28.59 -22.81
N LYS A 446 -4.28 29.11 -23.30
CA LYS A 446 -5.10 28.43 -24.33
C LYS A 446 -4.32 28.25 -25.63
N ILE A 447 -3.63 29.30 -26.11
CA ILE A 447 -2.80 29.25 -27.32
C ILE A 447 -1.68 28.21 -27.11
N LYS A 448 -1.00 28.22 -25.98
CA LYS A 448 0.06 27.27 -25.68
C LYS A 448 -0.44 25.82 -25.67
N ALA A 449 -1.62 25.56 -25.13
CA ALA A 449 -2.28 24.25 -25.17
C ALA A 449 -2.65 23.83 -26.60
N ALA A 450 -3.13 24.76 -27.42
CA ALA A 450 -3.44 24.49 -28.82
C ALA A 450 -2.18 24.18 -29.67
N LEU A 451 -1.08 24.89 -29.40
CA LEU A 451 0.22 24.61 -30.01
C LEU A 451 0.73 23.21 -29.61
N LEU A 452 0.60 22.82 -28.35
CA LEU A 452 0.93 21.48 -27.88
C LEU A 452 0.09 20.43 -28.61
N ALA A 453 -1.20 20.62 -28.71
CA ALA A 453 -2.10 19.72 -29.42
C ALA A 453 -1.78 19.60 -30.94
N HIS A 454 -1.29 20.68 -31.55
CA HIS A 454 -0.80 20.67 -32.95
C HIS A 454 0.50 19.87 -33.05
N CYS A 455 1.50 20.16 -32.23
CA CYS A 455 2.80 19.49 -32.25
C CYS A 455 2.72 18.02 -31.85
N ALA A 456 1.70 17.62 -31.10
CA ALA A 456 1.43 16.21 -30.83
C ALA A 456 1.18 15.40 -32.12
N VAL A 457 0.62 16.04 -33.14
CA VAL A 457 0.33 15.42 -34.43
C VAL A 457 1.45 15.68 -35.45
N TYR A 458 2.05 16.88 -35.39
CA TYR A 458 3.08 17.37 -36.31
C TYR A 458 4.33 17.79 -35.50
N PRO A 459 5.12 16.84 -34.99
CA PRO A 459 6.23 17.17 -34.06
C PRO A 459 7.33 18.01 -34.73
N ALA A 460 7.53 17.91 -36.03
CA ALA A 460 8.47 18.72 -36.80
C ALA A 460 8.13 20.25 -36.77
N ASP A 461 6.88 20.59 -36.45
CA ASP A 461 6.44 21.98 -36.32
C ASP A 461 6.83 22.61 -34.94
N ASN A 462 7.43 21.86 -34.03
CA ASN A 462 7.92 22.38 -32.75
C ASN A 462 9.23 23.20 -32.92
N THR A 463 9.18 24.24 -33.74
CA THR A 463 10.26 25.21 -33.92
C THR A 463 9.75 26.63 -33.68
N PRO A 464 10.57 27.59 -33.16
CA PRO A 464 10.10 28.93 -32.84
C PRO A 464 9.41 29.65 -34.00
N ALA A 465 9.96 29.53 -35.22
CA ALA A 465 9.39 30.17 -36.40
C ALA A 465 8.02 29.61 -36.76
N ARG A 466 7.88 28.30 -36.71
CA ARG A 466 6.64 27.61 -37.04
C ARG A 466 5.56 27.84 -35.98
N LEU A 467 5.95 27.79 -34.69
CA LEU A 467 5.06 28.06 -33.55
C LEU A 467 4.54 29.48 -33.57
N LYS A 468 5.39 30.49 -33.91
CA LYS A 468 4.97 31.88 -34.09
C LYS A 468 3.88 31.99 -35.18
N LYS A 469 4.11 31.41 -36.36
CA LYS A 469 3.13 31.42 -37.46
C LYS A 469 1.78 30.83 -37.01
N LEU A 470 1.82 29.63 -36.36
CA LEU A 470 0.62 28.94 -35.88
C LEU A 470 -0.13 29.78 -34.83
N ALA A 471 0.59 30.43 -33.91
CA ALA A 471 -0.02 31.28 -32.90
C ALA A 471 -0.75 32.50 -33.55
N CYS A 472 -0.13 33.13 -34.55
CA CYS A 472 -0.77 34.21 -35.31
C CYS A 472 -2.03 33.76 -36.05
N ASP A 473 -1.93 32.61 -36.74
CA ASP A 473 -3.07 32.02 -37.47
C ASP A 473 -4.25 31.67 -36.55
N MET A 474 -3.98 31.23 -35.31
CA MET A 474 -5.01 30.93 -34.30
C MET A 474 -5.73 32.22 -33.85
N LEU A 475 -4.99 33.27 -33.54
CA LEU A 475 -5.58 34.54 -33.11
C LEU A 475 -6.50 35.17 -34.19
N HIS A 476 -6.09 35.04 -35.45
CA HIS A 476 -6.90 35.57 -36.58
C HIS A 476 -8.20 34.78 -36.80
N ARG A 477 -8.23 33.48 -36.48
CA ARG A 477 -9.47 32.69 -36.56
C ARG A 477 -10.44 33.05 -35.45
N ASP A 478 -9.95 33.14 -34.22
CA ASP A 478 -10.80 33.55 -33.08
C ASP A 478 -11.45 34.91 -33.31
N ALA A 479 -10.69 35.87 -33.84
CA ALA A 479 -11.22 37.22 -34.18
C ALA A 479 -12.26 37.19 -35.32
N GLN A 480 -12.20 36.23 -36.25
CA GLN A 480 -13.20 36.05 -37.32
C GLN A 480 -14.47 35.36 -36.82
N ASP A 481 -14.35 34.44 -35.86
CA ASP A 481 -15.52 33.79 -35.28
C ASP A 481 -16.27 34.69 -34.31
N GLU A 482 -15.59 35.57 -33.57
CA GLU A 482 -16.23 36.58 -32.74
C GLU A 482 -16.98 37.68 -33.57
N ASN A 483 -16.55 37.97 -34.80
CA ASN A 483 -17.23 38.91 -35.70
C ASN A 483 -18.40 38.26 -36.49
N ARG A 484 -18.66 36.97 -36.32
CA ARG A 484 -19.78 36.23 -36.96
C ARG A 484 -20.96 35.94 -36.03
N LEU A 485 -20.84 36.28 -34.74
CA LEU A 485 -21.88 36.23 -33.71
C LEU A 485 -22.43 37.63 -33.45
#